data_700aebfba64994341cb989dee745c464
#
_entry.id   700aebfba64994341cb989dee745c464
#
_cell.length_a   1.000
_cell.length_b   1.000
_cell.length_c   1.000
_cell.angle_alpha   90.00
_cell.angle_beta   90.00
_cell.angle_gamma   90.00
#
_symmetry.space_group_name_H-M   'P 1'
#
loop_
_entity.id
_entity.type
_entity.pdbx_description
1 polymer ?
#
loop_
_entity_poly.entity_id
_entity_poly.type
_entity_poly.pdbx_seq_one_letter_code
_entity_poly.pdbx_strand_id
1 'polypeptide(L)'
;MDTIHEDDEDEDHPKLPEANAFIPGRHVLEKDEILEPDDSVYEMRHSMRVKWPSLSFDVLRDNLGDQRQRYPATAYIVAGTQAPSTGDNELSVYKMSALHRTQNDGGTSRRLPAPIKIPLP
;
A
#
# COMPACT_ATOMS: atom_id res chain seq x y z
N MET A 1 -60.03 -9.39 19.53
CA MET A 1 -58.68 -9.41 20.12
C MET A 1 -57.75 -10.04 19.10
N ASP A 2 -57.10 -9.21 18.27
CA ASP A 2 -56.20 -9.65 17.22
C ASP A 2 -54.82 -9.69 17.79
N THR A 3 -54.27 -10.92 17.89
CA THR A 3 -52.87 -11.13 18.23
C THR A 3 -52.05 -10.96 16.99
N ILE A 4 -51.27 -9.89 16.92
CA ILE A 4 -50.29 -9.67 15.92
C ILE A 4 -49.09 -10.58 16.26
N HIS A 5 -48.86 -11.57 15.39
CA HIS A 5 -47.58 -12.28 15.39
C HIS A 5 -46.56 -11.41 14.67
N GLU A 6 -45.60 -10.90 15.41
CA GLU A 6 -44.39 -10.37 14.86
C GLU A 6 -43.52 -11.56 14.48
N ASP A 7 -43.44 -11.83 13.19
CA ASP A 7 -42.43 -12.73 12.63
C ASP A 7 -41.08 -12.01 12.70
N ASP A 8 -40.29 -12.38 13.69
CA ASP A 8 -38.87 -12.08 13.72
C ASP A 8 -38.19 -12.85 12.58
N GLU A 9 -38.12 -12.25 11.42
CA GLU A 9 -37.23 -12.71 10.37
C GLU A 9 -35.79 -12.43 10.83
N ASP A 10 -35.17 -13.43 11.43
CA ASP A 10 -33.72 -13.50 11.60
C ASP A 10 -33.05 -13.46 10.24
N GLU A 11 -32.82 -12.26 9.73
CA GLU A 11 -31.96 -12.07 8.57
C GLU A 11 -30.55 -12.54 8.95
N ASP A 12 -30.24 -13.74 8.52
CA ASP A 12 -28.91 -14.33 8.56
C ASP A 12 -27.99 -13.55 7.59
N HIS A 13 -27.63 -12.33 8.03
CA HIS A 13 -26.59 -11.57 7.35
C HIS A 13 -25.28 -12.32 7.53
N PRO A 14 -24.59 -12.69 6.43
CA PRO A 14 -23.27 -13.29 6.55
C PRO A 14 -22.39 -12.34 7.35
N LYS A 15 -22.05 -12.75 8.59
CA LYS A 15 -21.08 -12.05 9.41
C LYS A 15 -19.78 -12.00 8.62
N LEU A 16 -19.49 -10.83 8.06
CA LEU A 16 -18.16 -10.53 7.54
C LEU A 16 -17.15 -10.87 8.65
N PRO A 17 -16.05 -11.56 8.34
CA PRO A 17 -15.04 -11.84 9.35
C PRO A 17 -14.65 -10.51 9.97
N GLU A 18 -14.80 -10.42 11.30
CA GLU A 18 -14.35 -9.23 12.04
C GLU A 18 -12.86 -9.10 11.75
N ALA A 19 -12.52 -8.15 10.88
CA ALA A 19 -11.15 -7.78 10.68
C ALA A 19 -10.64 -7.29 12.03
N ASN A 20 -9.67 -8.00 12.63
CA ASN A 20 -8.99 -7.59 13.85
C ASN A 20 -8.14 -6.35 13.55
N ALA A 21 -8.81 -5.24 13.22
CA ALA A 21 -8.14 -3.99 12.97
C ALA A 21 -7.50 -3.48 14.27
N PHE A 22 -6.23 -3.18 14.21
CA PHE A 22 -5.54 -2.53 15.31
C PHE A 22 -6.08 -1.12 15.50
N ILE A 23 -6.53 -0.81 16.71
CA ILE A 23 -7.02 0.53 17.07
C ILE A 23 -6.01 1.16 18.03
N PRO A 24 -5.29 2.22 17.61
CA PRO A 24 -4.36 2.92 18.48
C PRO A 24 -5.04 3.42 19.76
N GLY A 25 -4.40 3.21 20.91
CA GLY A 25 -4.94 3.59 22.21
C GLY A 25 -5.93 2.60 22.83
N ARG A 26 -6.44 1.63 22.07
CA ARG A 26 -7.30 0.56 22.56
C ARG A 26 -6.59 -0.80 22.58
N HIS A 27 -5.78 -1.05 21.57
CA HIS A 27 -4.96 -2.25 21.46
C HIS A 27 -3.51 -1.92 21.78
N VAL A 28 -2.87 -2.78 22.55
CA VAL A 28 -1.44 -2.70 22.87
C VAL A 28 -0.77 -3.87 22.16
N LEU A 29 0.28 -3.58 21.38
CA LEU A 29 1.09 -4.61 20.75
C LEU A 29 1.93 -5.33 21.80
N GLU A 30 1.99 -6.64 21.71
CA GLU A 30 2.96 -7.43 22.46
C GLU A 30 4.37 -7.26 21.88
N LYS A 31 5.38 -7.68 22.65
CA LYS A 31 6.79 -7.45 22.31
C LYS A 31 7.22 -8.03 20.97
N ASP A 32 6.55 -9.09 20.53
CA ASP A 32 6.85 -9.81 19.29
C ASP A 32 5.80 -9.61 18.20
N GLU A 33 4.83 -8.73 18.43
CA GLU A 33 3.80 -8.39 17.44
C GLU A 33 4.23 -7.25 16.57
N ILE A 34 4.03 -7.41 15.26
CA ILE A 34 4.28 -6.40 14.25
C ILE A 34 2.98 -6.08 13.54
N LEU A 35 2.67 -4.78 13.40
CA LEU A 35 1.54 -4.36 12.61
C LEU A 35 1.83 -4.57 11.12
N GLU A 36 1.01 -5.38 10.48
CA GLU A 36 1.02 -5.55 9.04
C GLU A 36 -0.21 -4.89 8.44
N PRO A 37 -0.07 -4.18 7.32
CA PRO A 37 -1.22 -3.64 6.62
C PRO A 37 -2.02 -4.78 5.97
N ASP A 38 -3.32 -4.60 5.93
CA ASP A 38 -4.22 -5.53 5.24
C ASP A 38 -4.11 -5.31 3.72
N ASP A 39 -3.46 -6.25 3.05
CA ASP A 39 -3.26 -6.18 1.59
C ASP A 39 -4.56 -6.32 0.81
N SER A 40 -5.63 -6.83 1.42
CA SER A 40 -6.93 -6.99 0.77
C SER A 40 -7.62 -5.67 0.43
N VAL A 41 -7.27 -4.59 1.12
CA VAL A 41 -7.84 -3.25 0.88
C VAL A 41 -7.15 -2.47 -0.24
N TYR A 42 -6.04 -3.00 -0.78
CA TYR A 42 -5.27 -2.36 -1.84
C TYR A 42 -5.35 -3.16 -3.14
N GLU A 43 -5.53 -2.47 -4.25
CA GLU A 43 -5.36 -3.11 -5.56
C GLU A 43 -3.90 -3.43 -5.83
N MET A 44 -3.03 -2.51 -5.43
CA MET A 44 -1.60 -2.62 -5.63
C MET A 44 -0.86 -1.98 -4.46
N ARG A 45 -0.14 -2.81 -3.72
CA ARG A 45 0.69 -2.36 -2.61
C ARG A 45 2.06 -3.02 -2.71
N HIS A 46 3.08 -2.19 -2.88
CA HIS A 46 4.47 -2.65 -2.98
C HIS A 46 5.36 -1.83 -2.06
N SER A 47 6.27 -2.49 -1.36
CA SER A 47 7.26 -1.85 -0.50
C SER A 47 8.63 -1.90 -1.15
N MET A 48 9.29 -0.76 -1.21
CA MET A 48 10.62 -0.62 -1.77
C MET A 48 11.53 0.07 -0.77
N ARG A 49 12.80 -0.27 -0.79
CA ARG A 49 13.80 0.35 0.09
C ARG A 49 14.78 1.15 -0.73
N VAL A 50 15.07 2.34 -0.24
CA VAL A 50 16.07 3.26 -0.77
C VAL A 50 17.16 3.50 0.26
N LYS A 51 18.26 4.13 -0.14
CA LYS A 51 19.42 4.35 0.73
C LYS A 51 19.08 5.20 1.95
N TRP A 52 18.38 6.31 1.75
CA TRP A 52 17.99 7.25 2.80
C TRP A 52 16.48 7.41 2.85
N PRO A 53 15.91 7.66 4.03
CA PRO A 53 14.49 7.96 4.14
C PRO A 53 14.09 9.15 3.27
N SER A 54 12.90 9.09 2.70
CA SER A 54 12.29 10.18 1.95
C SER A 54 11.05 10.68 2.69
N LEU A 55 11.06 11.95 3.09
CA LEU A 55 9.96 12.54 3.85
C LEU A 55 8.87 13.13 2.96
N SER A 56 9.22 13.50 1.74
CA SER A 56 8.27 14.02 0.76
C SER A 56 8.58 13.50 -0.62
N PHE A 57 7.55 13.40 -1.42
CA PHE A 57 7.66 12.95 -2.81
C PHE A 57 6.57 13.59 -3.66
N ASP A 58 6.77 13.54 -4.96
CA ASP A 58 5.76 13.90 -5.94
C ASP A 58 5.78 12.90 -7.09
N VAL A 59 4.63 12.72 -7.73
CA VAL A 59 4.50 11.83 -8.88
C VAL A 59 4.79 12.60 -10.14
N LEU A 60 5.74 12.11 -10.92
CA LEU A 60 6.09 12.73 -12.19
C LEU A 60 5.18 12.22 -13.30
N ARG A 61 4.77 13.15 -14.16
CA ARG A 61 4.08 12.78 -15.39
C ARG A 61 5.04 12.10 -16.36
N ASP A 62 4.56 11.08 -17.03
CA ASP A 62 5.27 10.37 -18.07
C ASP A 62 4.49 10.42 -19.40
N ASN A 63 5.06 9.87 -20.44
CA ASN A 63 4.47 9.78 -21.76
C ASN A 63 3.86 8.40 -22.08
N LEU A 64 3.59 7.60 -21.05
CA LEU A 64 3.03 6.26 -21.20
C LEU A 64 1.51 6.22 -21.35
N GLY A 65 0.87 7.39 -21.35
CA GLY A 65 -0.56 7.57 -21.47
C GLY A 65 -1.26 7.90 -20.15
N ASP A 66 -2.42 8.54 -20.26
CA ASP A 66 -3.26 8.92 -19.11
C ASP A 66 -4.29 7.84 -18.80
N GLN A 67 -4.83 7.87 -17.59
CA GLN A 67 -5.90 6.96 -17.10
C GLN A 67 -5.60 5.47 -17.36
N ARG A 68 -4.38 5.07 -17.17
CA ARG A 68 -3.93 3.69 -17.38
C ARG A 68 -4.54 2.76 -16.36
N GLN A 69 -5.12 1.65 -16.81
CA GLN A 69 -5.73 0.62 -15.97
C GLN A 69 -5.09 -0.75 -16.17
N ARG A 70 -4.06 -0.85 -17.00
CA ARG A 70 -3.39 -2.10 -17.31
C ARG A 70 -2.23 -2.36 -16.35
N TYR A 71 -2.05 -3.63 -16.02
CA TYR A 71 -0.92 -4.11 -15.23
C TYR A 71 0.00 -4.99 -16.10
N PRO A 72 1.29 -5.02 -15.84
CA PRO A 72 2.01 -4.31 -14.78
C PRO A 72 2.09 -2.80 -15.01
N ALA A 73 2.03 -2.05 -13.92
CA ALA A 73 2.11 -0.59 -13.97
C ALA A 73 3.55 -0.10 -13.87
N THR A 74 3.76 1.13 -14.34
CA THR A 74 5.02 1.86 -14.19
C THR A 74 4.71 3.25 -13.65
N ALA A 75 5.49 3.72 -12.69
CA ALA A 75 5.37 5.06 -12.13
C ALA A 75 6.74 5.70 -11.95
N TYR A 76 6.77 7.02 -12.09
CA TYR A 76 7.95 7.83 -11.82
C TYR A 76 7.67 8.75 -10.65
N ILE A 77 8.55 8.77 -9.67
CA ILE A 77 8.45 9.67 -8.54
C ILE A 77 9.75 10.45 -8.36
N VAL A 78 9.63 11.67 -7.88
CA VAL A 78 10.74 12.44 -7.35
C VAL A 78 10.62 12.50 -5.84
N ALA A 79 11.73 12.30 -5.14
CA ALA A 79 11.75 12.34 -3.68
C ALA A 79 13.03 12.99 -3.17
N GLY A 80 12.88 13.81 -2.12
CA GLY A 80 14.00 14.35 -1.38
C GLY A 80 14.41 13.42 -0.24
N THR A 81 15.69 13.31 0.04
CA THR A 81 16.22 12.43 1.08
C THR A 81 16.41 13.16 2.40
N GLN A 82 16.39 12.38 3.48
CA GLN A 82 16.83 12.81 4.81
C GLN A 82 18.00 11.93 5.26
N ALA A 83 19.19 12.35 4.91
CA ALA A 83 20.40 11.70 5.37
C ALA A 83 20.85 12.25 6.75
N PRO A 84 21.65 11.49 7.51
CA PRO A 84 22.22 11.97 8.77
C PRO A 84 23.10 13.21 8.63
N SER A 85 23.75 13.35 7.49
CA SER A 85 24.59 14.52 7.15
C SER A 85 23.88 15.36 6.08
N THR A 86 23.85 16.66 6.28
CA THR A 86 23.20 17.59 5.35
C THR A 86 23.79 17.52 3.94
N GLY A 87 25.11 17.29 3.84
CA GLY A 87 25.81 17.18 2.55
C GLY A 87 25.46 15.92 1.75
N ASP A 88 24.87 14.92 2.40
CA ASP A 88 24.48 13.66 1.77
C ASP A 88 23.04 13.67 1.27
N ASN A 89 22.32 14.76 1.50
CA ASN A 89 20.96 14.91 0.98
C ASN A 89 20.95 15.10 -0.52
N GLU A 90 20.01 14.45 -1.15
CA GLU A 90 19.85 14.49 -2.60
C GLU A 90 18.38 14.51 -3.01
N LEU A 91 18.12 15.02 -4.22
CA LEU A 91 16.87 14.88 -4.89
C LEU A 91 16.99 13.72 -5.88
N SER A 92 16.12 12.74 -5.76
CA SER A 92 16.20 11.51 -6.55
C SER A 92 14.94 11.29 -7.35
N VAL A 93 15.10 10.86 -8.59
CA VAL A 93 14.00 10.39 -9.42
C VAL A 93 14.07 8.86 -9.48
N TYR A 94 12.97 8.22 -9.15
CA TYR A 94 12.84 6.77 -9.18
C TYR A 94 11.84 6.33 -10.23
N LYS A 95 12.25 5.34 -11.02
CA LYS A 95 11.35 4.58 -11.88
C LYS A 95 10.95 3.31 -11.16
N MET A 96 9.68 3.15 -10.89
CA MET A 96 9.09 1.93 -10.37
C MET A 96 8.37 1.21 -11.50
N SER A 97 8.77 0.00 -11.80
CA SER A 97 8.21 -0.80 -12.90
C SER A 97 7.84 -2.20 -12.45
N ALA A 98 7.16 -2.93 -13.31
CA ALA A 98 6.65 -4.27 -13.00
C ALA A 98 5.73 -4.31 -11.77
N LEU A 99 4.94 -3.27 -11.58
CA LEU A 99 4.00 -3.17 -10.48
C LEU A 99 2.73 -3.97 -10.83
N HIS A 100 2.62 -5.17 -10.29
CA HIS A 100 1.48 -6.06 -10.47
C HIS A 100 0.42 -5.83 -9.39
N ARG A 101 -0.80 -6.29 -9.63
CA ARG A 101 -1.84 -6.29 -8.60
C ARG A 101 -1.43 -7.21 -7.45
N THR A 102 -1.55 -6.71 -6.23
CA THR A 102 -1.17 -7.47 -5.02
C THR A 102 -2.10 -8.66 -4.79
N GLN A 103 -3.38 -8.53 -5.06
CA GLN A 103 -4.39 -9.56 -4.78
C GLN A 103 -4.39 -10.75 -5.75
N ASN A 104 -3.79 -10.62 -6.93
CA ASN A 104 -3.84 -11.65 -7.97
C ASN A 104 -2.55 -12.45 -8.11
N ASP A 105 -1.57 -12.22 -7.26
CA ASP A 105 -0.24 -12.85 -7.37
C ASP A 105 -0.14 -14.23 -6.71
N GLY A 106 -1.24 -14.97 -6.57
CA GLY A 106 -1.23 -16.38 -6.21
C GLY A 106 -0.39 -16.74 -4.97
N GLY A 107 -0.24 -15.84 -4.02
CA GLY A 107 0.49 -16.07 -2.78
C GLY A 107 2.02 -16.06 -2.91
N THR A 108 2.56 -15.81 -4.08
CA THR A 108 4.00 -15.61 -4.25
C THR A 108 4.32 -14.14 -4.05
N SER A 109 4.78 -13.81 -2.87
CA SER A 109 5.36 -12.50 -2.57
C SER A 109 6.60 -12.29 -3.45
N ARG A 110 6.37 -11.82 -4.67
CA ARG A 110 7.48 -11.41 -5.55
C ARG A 110 8.08 -10.15 -4.96
N ARG A 111 9.26 -10.32 -4.40
CA ARG A 111 10.08 -9.17 -4.02
C ARG A 111 10.35 -8.37 -5.29
N LEU A 112 9.75 -7.18 -5.39
CA LEU A 112 10.02 -6.30 -6.51
C LEU A 112 11.50 -5.92 -6.54
N PRO A 113 12.07 -5.77 -7.74
CA PRO A 113 13.39 -5.18 -7.86
C PRO A 113 13.39 -3.79 -7.22
N ALA A 114 14.53 -3.41 -6.65
CA ALA A 114 14.71 -2.07 -6.12
C ALA A 114 14.37 -1.01 -7.19
N PRO A 115 13.76 0.13 -6.81
CA PRO A 115 13.47 1.19 -7.76
C PRO A 115 14.77 1.67 -8.42
N ILE A 116 14.73 1.89 -9.71
CA ILE A 116 15.87 2.40 -10.45
C ILE A 116 15.94 3.90 -10.22
N LYS A 117 17.05 4.34 -9.62
CA LYS A 117 17.37 5.76 -9.52
C LYS A 117 17.80 6.28 -10.89
N ILE A 118 17.11 7.29 -11.38
CA ILE A 118 17.46 7.96 -12.64
C ILE A 118 18.38 9.14 -12.29
N PRO A 119 19.59 9.21 -12.86
CA PRO A 119 20.44 10.37 -12.64
C PRO A 119 19.78 11.64 -13.19
N LEU A 120 19.79 12.69 -12.40
CA LEU A 120 19.34 14.01 -12.86
C LEU A 120 20.41 14.61 -13.78
N PRO A 121 19.97 15.31 -14.84
CA PRO A 121 20.89 15.98 -15.75
C PRO A 121 21.69 17.11 -15.08
#